data_804b789586c08c70ef1447f2d183997b
#
_entry.id   804b789586c08c70ef1447f2d183997b
#
_cell.length_a   1.000
_cell.length_b   1.000
_cell.length_c   1.000
_cell.angle_alpha   90.00
_cell.angle_beta   90.00
_cell.angle_gamma   90.00
#
_symmetry.space_group_name_H-M   'P 1'
#
loop_
_entity.id
_entity.type
_entity.pdbx_description
1 polymer ?
#
loop_
_entity_poly.entity_id
_entity_poly.type
_entity_poly.pdbx_seq_one_letter_code
_entity_poly.pdbx_strand_id
1 'polypeptide(L)'
;MKEIKYLIIGGGIAGTTAAETVRHDDAFGSIAIISEEPYPVYSRVMLSKHDFYSKEWEEDKIWFRKPDWYQKKNIELIAGKSAVSLNAGKKIVRLNDGNEIEYKKLLIATGSCARKWTVPGSDKKNIFYLRNLNDAKAIREKIKTAKKAVVIGGGFVSFEMCHILRQFNIDTTLILRESYYWEPILDKNEAAAGEEALIKGGVKIFKNSEVGEVTGVEFVESVVLKDGTKIDCDMIIAGIGVTCALDWLKSNIQTNKGILINEYLETNLADVWASGDVAEFNDLILEERVQLGN
;
A
#
# COMPACT_ATOMS: atom_id res chain seq x y z
N MET A 1 -1.73 2.56 -32.59
CA MET A 1 -2.15 2.76 -31.19
C MET A 1 -3.24 1.75 -30.90
N LYS A 2 -3.25 1.14 -29.73
CA LYS A 2 -4.26 0.13 -29.35
C LYS A 2 -5.48 0.84 -28.77
N GLU A 3 -6.68 0.52 -29.23
CA GLU A 3 -7.94 1.04 -28.66
C GLU A 3 -8.57 -0.02 -27.75
N ILE A 4 -8.92 0.38 -26.52
CA ILE A 4 -9.54 -0.45 -25.49
C ILE A 4 -10.87 0.20 -25.06
N LYS A 5 -11.96 -0.56 -25.06
CA LYS A 5 -13.27 -0.03 -24.62
C LYS A 5 -13.25 0.34 -23.12
N TYR A 6 -12.75 -0.57 -22.28
CA TYR A 6 -12.67 -0.40 -20.83
C TYR A 6 -11.23 -0.56 -20.38
N LEU A 7 -10.56 0.56 -20.12
CA LEU A 7 -9.20 0.59 -19.60
C LEU A 7 -9.21 0.79 -18.09
N ILE A 8 -8.46 -0.04 -17.38
CA ILE A 8 -8.37 0.02 -15.90
C ILE A 8 -6.90 0.18 -15.53
N ILE A 9 -6.59 1.20 -14.74
CA ILE A 9 -5.25 1.45 -14.21
C ILE A 9 -5.22 1.00 -12.75
N GLY A 10 -4.58 -0.13 -12.49
CA GLY A 10 -4.46 -0.76 -11.17
C GLY A 10 -4.98 -2.19 -11.15
N GLY A 11 -4.06 -3.16 -11.00
CA GLY A 11 -4.34 -4.60 -10.93
C GLY A 11 -4.71 -5.11 -9.53
N GLY A 12 -5.05 -4.19 -8.60
CA GLY A 12 -5.52 -4.54 -7.25
C GLY A 12 -6.97 -5.05 -7.23
N ILE A 13 -7.51 -5.22 -6.02
CA ILE A 13 -8.85 -5.78 -5.82
C ILE A 13 -9.93 -4.92 -6.49
N ALA A 14 -9.87 -3.58 -6.36
CA ALA A 14 -10.86 -2.67 -6.95
C ALA A 14 -10.88 -2.79 -8.48
N GLY A 15 -9.71 -2.70 -9.14
CA GLY A 15 -9.63 -2.78 -10.60
C GLY A 15 -10.00 -4.15 -11.15
N THR A 16 -9.58 -5.24 -10.49
CA THR A 16 -9.91 -6.60 -10.95
C THR A 16 -11.39 -6.91 -10.77
N THR A 17 -12.01 -6.47 -9.65
CA THR A 17 -13.46 -6.63 -9.44
C THR A 17 -14.26 -5.82 -10.45
N ALA A 18 -13.83 -4.58 -10.74
CA ALA A 18 -14.47 -3.78 -11.78
C ALA A 18 -14.39 -4.46 -13.16
N ALA A 19 -13.22 -5.02 -13.53
CA ALA A 19 -13.09 -5.76 -14.79
C ALA A 19 -14.01 -6.98 -14.85
N GLU A 20 -14.18 -7.71 -13.75
CA GLU A 20 -15.08 -8.86 -13.65
C GLU A 20 -16.54 -8.43 -13.81
N THR A 21 -16.95 -7.34 -13.16
CA THR A 21 -18.31 -6.78 -13.27
C THR A 21 -18.60 -6.29 -14.68
N VAL A 22 -17.69 -5.52 -15.28
CA VAL A 22 -17.83 -5.05 -16.66
C VAL A 22 -17.94 -6.23 -17.63
N ARG A 23 -17.17 -7.30 -17.44
CA ARG A 23 -17.25 -8.49 -18.28
C ARG A 23 -18.58 -9.24 -18.14
N HIS A 24 -19.18 -9.19 -16.94
CA HIS A 24 -20.53 -9.76 -16.74
C HIS A 24 -21.58 -8.99 -17.55
N ASP A 25 -21.48 -7.66 -17.60
CA ASP A 25 -22.47 -6.80 -18.24
C ASP A 25 -22.19 -6.60 -19.75
N ASP A 26 -20.92 -6.64 -20.16
CA ASP A 26 -20.49 -6.56 -21.55
C ASP A 26 -19.61 -7.76 -21.91
N ALA A 27 -20.23 -8.77 -22.50
CA ALA A 27 -19.57 -10.02 -22.87
C ALA A 27 -18.46 -9.85 -23.93
N PHE A 28 -18.51 -8.79 -24.75
CA PHE A 28 -17.66 -8.64 -25.95
C PHE A 28 -16.74 -7.43 -25.91
N GLY A 29 -16.99 -6.44 -25.06
CA GLY A 29 -16.15 -5.24 -24.97
C GLY A 29 -14.71 -5.59 -24.61
N SER A 30 -13.73 -4.93 -25.24
CA SER A 30 -12.33 -5.09 -24.87
C SER A 30 -12.07 -4.52 -23.49
N ILE A 31 -11.43 -5.30 -22.61
CA ILE A 31 -11.04 -4.91 -21.25
C ILE A 31 -9.55 -5.11 -21.10
N ALA A 32 -8.83 -4.09 -20.63
CA ALA A 32 -7.43 -4.20 -20.24
C ALA A 32 -7.20 -3.62 -18.84
N ILE A 33 -6.40 -4.32 -18.05
CA ILE A 33 -5.91 -3.88 -16.74
C ILE A 33 -4.41 -3.61 -16.86
N ILE A 34 -3.98 -2.40 -16.53
CA ILE A 34 -2.56 -2.05 -16.41
C ILE A 34 -2.17 -2.19 -14.94
N SER A 35 -1.16 -3.01 -14.66
CA SER A 35 -0.66 -3.27 -13.32
C SER A 35 0.84 -2.99 -13.25
N GLU A 36 1.27 -2.15 -12.29
CA GLU A 36 2.68 -1.91 -12.04
C GLU A 36 3.38 -3.18 -11.55
N GLU A 37 2.71 -3.96 -10.72
CA GLU A 37 3.23 -5.24 -10.25
C GLU A 37 3.11 -6.32 -11.33
N PRO A 38 4.12 -7.20 -11.48
CA PRO A 38 4.11 -8.27 -12.49
C PRO A 38 3.24 -9.47 -12.08
N TYR A 39 2.36 -9.30 -11.11
CA TYR A 39 1.57 -10.34 -10.48
C TYR A 39 0.08 -10.22 -10.82
N PRO A 40 -0.67 -11.34 -10.84
CA PRO A 40 -2.13 -11.29 -10.78
C PRO A 40 -2.60 -10.71 -9.46
N VAL A 41 -3.89 -10.41 -9.33
CA VAL A 41 -4.45 -9.87 -8.10
C VAL A 41 -4.29 -10.82 -6.92
N TYR A 42 -3.81 -10.30 -5.81
CA TYR A 42 -3.56 -11.05 -4.58
C TYR A 42 -4.09 -10.33 -3.34
N SER A 43 -4.16 -11.07 -2.21
CA SER A 43 -4.56 -10.54 -0.92
C SER A 43 -3.43 -9.73 -0.27
N ARG A 44 -3.50 -8.39 -0.31
CA ARG A 44 -2.54 -7.54 0.40
C ARG A 44 -2.62 -7.71 1.92
N VAL A 45 -3.79 -8.07 2.46
CA VAL A 45 -3.96 -8.33 3.89
C VAL A 45 -3.08 -9.48 4.37
N MET A 46 -2.82 -10.48 3.52
CA MET A 46 -1.96 -11.62 3.86
C MET A 46 -0.49 -11.23 4.03
N LEU A 47 -0.06 -10.09 3.48
CA LEU A 47 1.34 -9.65 3.54
C LEU A 47 1.83 -9.31 4.96
N SER A 48 0.91 -9.02 5.88
CA SER A 48 1.19 -8.75 7.29
C SER A 48 0.71 -9.88 8.22
N LYS A 49 0.40 -11.06 7.69
CA LYS A 49 -0.01 -12.22 8.50
C LYS A 49 1.14 -13.20 8.71
N HIS A 50 1.15 -13.83 9.88
CA HIS A 50 2.17 -14.81 10.27
C HIS A 50 2.40 -15.90 9.22
N ASP A 51 1.33 -16.42 8.63
CA ASP A 51 1.41 -17.51 7.67
C ASP A 51 2.31 -17.18 6.48
N PHE A 52 2.29 -15.91 6.01
CA PHE A 52 3.18 -15.46 4.92
C PHE A 52 4.67 -15.61 5.28
N TYR A 53 5.02 -15.47 6.55
CA TYR A 53 6.41 -15.55 7.03
C TYR A 53 6.80 -16.96 7.49
N SER A 54 5.85 -17.88 7.60
CA SER A 54 6.11 -19.27 8.01
C SER A 54 6.95 -20.02 6.99
N LYS A 55 7.56 -21.14 7.41
CA LYS A 55 8.33 -22.01 6.52
C LYS A 55 7.43 -22.76 5.53
N GLU A 56 6.21 -23.04 5.95
CA GLU A 56 5.19 -23.78 5.19
C GLU A 56 4.41 -22.90 4.21
N TRP A 57 4.81 -21.63 4.04
CA TRP A 57 4.14 -20.72 3.11
C TRP A 57 4.27 -21.15 1.66
N GLU A 58 3.14 -21.26 1.00
CA GLU A 58 3.00 -21.52 -0.43
C GLU A 58 2.45 -20.28 -1.14
N GLU A 59 3.15 -19.80 -2.16
CA GLU A 59 2.79 -18.56 -2.86
C GLU A 59 1.39 -18.64 -3.50
N ASP A 60 0.94 -19.83 -3.89
CA ASP A 60 -0.39 -20.05 -4.46
C ASP A 60 -1.56 -19.66 -3.55
N LYS A 61 -1.34 -19.59 -2.25
CA LYS A 61 -2.36 -19.24 -1.24
C LYS A 61 -2.72 -17.75 -1.24
N ILE A 62 -1.90 -16.89 -1.87
CA ILE A 62 -2.15 -15.44 -1.84
C ILE A 62 -3.07 -14.97 -2.98
N TRP A 63 -3.20 -15.74 -4.05
CA TRP A 63 -3.89 -15.28 -5.25
C TRP A 63 -5.41 -15.25 -5.11
N PHE A 64 -6.05 -14.10 -5.30
CA PHE A 64 -7.50 -14.01 -5.46
C PHE A 64 -7.95 -14.52 -6.82
N ARG A 65 -7.16 -14.29 -7.86
CA ARG A 65 -7.38 -14.82 -9.21
C ARG A 65 -6.06 -15.32 -9.73
N LYS A 66 -6.05 -16.58 -10.25
CA LYS A 66 -4.86 -17.16 -10.89
C LYS A 66 -4.64 -16.54 -12.27
N PRO A 67 -3.44 -16.63 -12.86
CA PRO A 67 -3.15 -16.03 -14.17
C PRO A 67 -4.10 -16.46 -15.28
N ASP A 68 -4.52 -17.73 -15.32
CA ASP A 68 -5.43 -18.29 -16.31
C ASP A 68 -6.86 -17.71 -16.24
N TRP A 69 -7.26 -17.14 -15.10
CA TRP A 69 -8.56 -16.51 -14.94
C TRP A 69 -8.75 -15.32 -15.89
N TYR A 70 -7.73 -14.49 -16.07
CA TYR A 70 -7.78 -13.32 -16.95
C TYR A 70 -8.04 -13.76 -18.40
N GLN A 71 -7.33 -14.79 -18.86
CA GLN A 71 -7.51 -15.35 -20.19
C GLN A 71 -8.91 -15.95 -20.37
N LYS A 72 -9.40 -16.74 -19.40
CA LYS A 72 -10.75 -17.34 -19.42
C LYS A 72 -11.86 -16.29 -19.47
N LYS A 73 -11.63 -15.12 -18.87
CA LYS A 73 -12.56 -14.00 -18.86
C LYS A 73 -12.36 -13.04 -20.03
N ASN A 74 -11.43 -13.32 -20.94
CA ASN A 74 -11.07 -12.41 -22.03
C ASN A 74 -10.76 -10.99 -21.51
N ILE A 75 -9.97 -10.90 -20.43
CA ILE A 75 -9.45 -9.67 -19.83
C ILE A 75 -7.94 -9.65 -20.06
N GLU A 76 -7.42 -8.62 -20.67
CA GLU A 76 -5.99 -8.46 -20.85
C GLU A 76 -5.34 -7.88 -19.61
N LEU A 77 -4.39 -8.61 -19.01
CA LEU A 77 -3.55 -8.08 -17.91
C LEU A 77 -2.21 -7.64 -18.49
N ILE A 78 -1.97 -6.34 -18.52
CA ILE A 78 -0.69 -5.71 -18.90
C ILE A 78 0.10 -5.49 -17.62
N ALA A 79 0.81 -6.53 -17.18
CA ALA A 79 1.55 -6.57 -15.93
C ALA A 79 2.97 -5.99 -16.08
N GLY A 80 3.51 -5.42 -14.98
CA GLY A 80 4.84 -4.80 -14.95
C GLY A 80 4.90 -3.45 -15.67
N LYS A 81 3.76 -2.78 -15.86
CA LYS A 81 3.67 -1.49 -16.55
C LYS A 81 2.91 -0.48 -15.71
N SER A 82 3.39 0.78 -15.73
CA SER A 82 2.78 1.89 -15.03
C SER A 82 2.27 2.94 -16.01
N ALA A 83 1.13 3.55 -15.69
CA ALA A 83 0.67 4.75 -16.37
C ALA A 83 1.53 5.95 -15.90
N VAL A 84 2.02 6.74 -16.86
CA VAL A 84 2.89 7.90 -16.59
C VAL A 84 2.28 9.24 -17.02
N SER A 85 1.23 9.21 -17.83
CA SER A 85 0.44 10.41 -18.13
C SER A 85 -0.95 10.06 -18.66
N LEU A 86 -1.90 10.96 -18.42
CA LEU A 86 -3.26 10.94 -18.94
C LEU A 86 -3.48 12.16 -19.84
N ASN A 87 -3.90 11.95 -21.08
CA ASN A 87 -4.44 12.97 -21.94
C ASN A 87 -5.96 12.74 -22.06
N ALA A 88 -6.73 13.40 -21.21
CA ALA A 88 -8.18 13.20 -21.15
C ALA A 88 -8.89 13.70 -22.43
N GLY A 89 -8.42 14.79 -23.05
CA GLY A 89 -9.02 15.35 -24.27
C GLY A 89 -8.89 14.41 -25.48
N LYS A 90 -7.82 13.63 -25.54
CA LYS A 90 -7.61 12.62 -26.58
C LYS A 90 -7.98 11.20 -26.13
N LYS A 91 -8.37 11.04 -24.87
CA LYS A 91 -8.63 9.71 -24.24
C LYS A 91 -7.45 8.75 -24.37
N ILE A 92 -6.23 9.21 -24.09
CA ILE A 92 -5.00 8.42 -24.21
C ILE A 92 -4.32 8.34 -22.84
N VAL A 93 -3.91 7.12 -22.47
CA VAL A 93 -2.99 6.85 -21.37
C VAL A 93 -1.65 6.43 -21.96
N ARG A 94 -0.56 7.05 -21.48
CA ARG A 94 0.81 6.69 -21.83
C ARG A 94 1.45 5.86 -20.71
N LEU A 95 2.14 4.80 -21.10
CA LEU A 95 2.84 3.89 -20.19
C LEU A 95 4.32 4.25 -20.05
N ASN A 96 4.97 3.71 -19.02
CA ASN A 96 6.39 3.90 -18.72
C ASN A 96 7.35 3.35 -19.77
N ASP A 97 6.90 2.48 -20.67
CA ASP A 97 7.67 1.98 -21.82
C ASP A 97 7.45 2.79 -23.11
N GLY A 98 6.71 3.90 -23.02
CA GLY A 98 6.41 4.77 -24.15
C GLY A 98 5.17 4.37 -24.96
N ASN A 99 4.58 3.20 -24.73
CA ASN A 99 3.35 2.80 -25.41
C ASN A 99 2.18 3.69 -25.00
N GLU A 100 1.26 3.91 -25.94
CA GLU A 100 0.04 4.68 -25.74
C GLU A 100 -1.18 3.80 -26.00
N ILE A 101 -2.19 3.93 -25.13
CA ILE A 101 -3.45 3.18 -25.22
C ILE A 101 -4.59 4.20 -25.25
N GLU A 102 -5.41 4.12 -26.28
CA GLU A 102 -6.66 4.86 -26.39
C GLU A 102 -7.78 4.10 -25.66
N TYR A 103 -8.63 4.83 -24.94
CA TYR A 103 -9.74 4.24 -24.19
C TYR A 103 -11.07 4.90 -24.54
N LYS A 104 -12.18 4.15 -24.36
CA LYS A 104 -13.52 4.75 -24.36
C LYS A 104 -13.99 5.09 -22.96
N LYS A 105 -13.71 4.21 -21.98
CA LYS A 105 -14.00 4.40 -20.56
C LYS A 105 -12.77 4.04 -19.75
N LEU A 106 -12.41 4.86 -18.76
CA LEU A 106 -11.23 4.71 -17.92
C LEU A 106 -11.63 4.59 -16.45
N LEU A 107 -11.13 3.55 -15.77
CA LEU A 107 -11.16 3.46 -14.32
C LEU A 107 -9.74 3.61 -13.77
N ILE A 108 -9.56 4.52 -12.83
CA ILE A 108 -8.32 4.71 -12.07
C ILE A 108 -8.49 4.03 -10.72
N ALA A 109 -7.77 2.92 -10.51
CA ALA A 109 -7.81 2.08 -9.32
C ALA A 109 -6.40 1.77 -8.81
N THR A 110 -5.51 2.78 -8.88
CA THR A 110 -4.08 2.67 -8.55
C THR A 110 -3.81 2.43 -7.07
N GLY A 111 -4.82 2.65 -6.22
CA GLY A 111 -4.67 2.49 -4.79
C GLY A 111 -3.74 3.53 -4.17
N SER A 112 -3.01 3.12 -3.14
CA SER A 112 -2.05 3.95 -2.41
C SER A 112 -0.66 3.31 -2.39
N CYS A 113 0.37 4.09 -2.09
CA CYS A 113 1.74 3.65 -1.88
C CYS A 113 2.20 4.00 -0.45
N ALA A 114 3.17 3.27 0.08
CA ALA A 114 3.73 3.59 1.38
C ALA A 114 4.39 4.97 1.36
N ARG A 115 4.07 5.79 2.37
CA ARG A 115 4.74 7.08 2.57
C ARG A 115 6.21 6.83 2.82
N LYS A 116 7.06 7.51 2.08
CA LYS A 116 8.51 7.41 2.28
C LYS A 116 8.94 8.27 3.45
N TRP A 117 9.81 7.71 4.26
CA TRP A 117 10.40 8.39 5.38
C TRP A 117 11.54 9.30 4.91
N THR A 118 11.69 10.49 5.52
CA THR A 118 12.61 11.53 5.04
C THR A 118 13.62 11.97 6.12
N VAL A 119 13.71 11.26 7.23
CA VAL A 119 14.73 11.56 8.26
C VAL A 119 16.14 11.27 7.72
N PRO A 120 17.18 11.97 8.20
CA PRO A 120 18.56 11.67 7.87
C PRO A 120 18.87 10.17 8.01
N GLY A 121 19.49 9.57 7.00
CA GLY A 121 19.82 8.15 6.95
C GLY A 121 18.67 7.19 6.59
N SER A 122 17.50 7.71 6.21
CA SER A 122 16.35 6.88 5.79
C SER A 122 16.56 6.19 4.42
N ASP A 123 17.65 6.44 3.75
CA ASP A 123 18.10 5.80 2.51
C ASP A 123 18.97 4.55 2.73
N LYS A 124 19.33 4.25 3.99
CA LYS A 124 20.12 3.06 4.32
C LYS A 124 19.38 1.77 4.02
N LYS A 125 20.14 0.71 3.73
CA LYS A 125 19.58 -0.64 3.55
C LYS A 125 19.00 -1.19 4.85
N ASN A 126 18.09 -2.16 4.73
CA ASN A 126 17.31 -2.78 5.81
C ASN A 126 16.27 -1.86 6.46
N ILE A 127 15.85 -0.81 5.76
CA ILE A 127 14.65 -0.05 6.07
C ILE A 127 13.56 -0.51 5.11
N PHE A 128 12.47 -1.02 5.66
CA PHE A 128 11.38 -1.64 4.90
C PHE A 128 10.07 -0.88 5.09
N TYR A 129 9.28 -0.92 4.04
CA TYR A 129 7.88 -0.51 4.03
C TYR A 129 7.07 -1.72 3.59
N LEU A 130 5.88 -1.91 4.14
CA LEU A 130 5.05 -3.06 3.75
C LEU A 130 3.84 -2.58 2.96
N ARG A 131 3.88 -2.72 1.65
CA ARG A 131 2.75 -2.35 0.78
C ARG A 131 2.47 -3.40 -0.30
N ASN A 132 3.49 -4.01 -0.87
CA ASN A 132 3.37 -4.94 -1.99
C ASN A 132 4.06 -6.28 -1.70
N LEU A 133 3.87 -7.24 -2.60
CA LEU A 133 4.42 -8.58 -2.43
C LEU A 133 5.95 -8.62 -2.37
N ASN A 134 6.63 -7.74 -3.12
CA ASN A 134 8.09 -7.66 -3.09
C ASN A 134 8.60 -7.11 -1.75
N ASP A 135 7.90 -6.14 -1.17
CA ASP A 135 8.22 -5.63 0.17
C ASP A 135 8.14 -6.77 1.20
N ALA A 136 7.05 -7.53 1.18
CA ALA A 136 6.85 -8.64 2.10
C ALA A 136 7.90 -9.75 1.91
N LYS A 137 8.26 -10.07 0.67
CA LYS A 137 9.36 -11.02 0.36
C LYS A 137 10.70 -10.52 0.91
N ALA A 138 11.02 -9.24 0.74
CA ALA A 138 12.25 -8.65 1.26
C ALA A 138 12.31 -8.68 2.80
N ILE A 139 11.20 -8.33 3.47
CA ILE A 139 11.06 -8.44 4.93
C ILE A 139 11.24 -9.89 5.37
N ARG A 140 10.60 -10.86 4.71
CA ARG A 140 10.71 -12.29 5.01
C ARG A 140 12.13 -12.78 4.93
N GLU A 141 12.91 -12.36 3.93
CA GLU A 141 14.32 -12.72 3.83
C GLU A 141 15.14 -12.10 4.99
N LYS A 142 14.91 -10.84 5.33
CA LYS A 142 15.64 -10.17 6.40
C LYS A 142 15.34 -10.76 7.79
N ILE A 143 14.10 -11.16 8.05
CA ILE A 143 13.70 -11.83 9.30
C ILE A 143 14.57 -13.05 9.63
N LYS A 144 15.07 -13.79 8.62
CA LYS A 144 15.92 -14.97 8.82
C LYS A 144 17.26 -14.66 9.54
N THR A 145 17.72 -13.41 9.46
CA THR A 145 19.02 -12.97 9.97
C THR A 145 18.94 -11.84 10.99
N ALA A 146 17.80 -11.18 11.08
CA ALA A 146 17.59 -10.05 11.99
C ALA A 146 17.61 -10.52 13.46
N LYS A 147 18.16 -9.67 14.32
CA LYS A 147 18.21 -9.88 15.78
C LYS A 147 17.47 -8.79 16.54
N LYS A 148 17.53 -7.55 16.03
CA LYS A 148 16.92 -6.37 16.64
C LYS A 148 16.17 -5.58 15.59
N ALA A 149 14.90 -5.34 15.80
CA ALA A 149 14.07 -4.55 14.89
C ALA A 149 13.46 -3.34 15.58
N VAL A 150 13.41 -2.25 14.84
CA VAL A 150 12.61 -1.07 15.20
C VAL A 150 11.41 -1.01 14.25
N VAL A 151 10.22 -0.88 14.83
CA VAL A 151 8.97 -0.64 14.09
C VAL A 151 8.51 0.77 14.40
N ILE A 152 8.09 1.53 13.38
CA ILE A 152 7.73 2.94 13.52
C ILE A 152 6.29 3.15 13.06
N GLY A 153 5.52 3.83 13.91
CA GLY A 153 4.14 4.24 13.64
C GLY A 153 3.08 3.40 14.35
N GLY A 154 1.91 4.00 14.56
CA GLY A 154 0.80 3.46 15.35
C GLY A 154 -0.31 2.81 14.50
N GLY A 155 -0.03 2.38 13.27
CA GLY A 155 -1.03 1.76 12.37
C GLY A 155 -1.11 0.24 12.48
N PHE A 156 -2.12 -0.37 11.83
CA PHE A 156 -2.34 -1.83 11.81
C PHE A 156 -1.11 -2.63 11.37
N VAL A 157 -0.42 -2.18 10.31
CA VAL A 157 0.79 -2.86 9.82
C VAL A 157 1.87 -2.93 10.88
N SER A 158 2.09 -1.84 11.63
CA SER A 158 3.08 -1.81 12.71
C SER A 158 2.74 -2.78 13.82
N PHE A 159 1.45 -2.89 14.20
CA PHE A 159 0.98 -3.84 15.22
C PHE A 159 1.26 -5.28 14.79
N GLU A 160 0.82 -5.65 13.60
CA GLU A 160 0.98 -6.99 13.05
C GLU A 160 2.47 -7.35 12.89
N MET A 161 3.28 -6.42 12.40
CA MET A 161 4.72 -6.66 12.23
C MET A 161 5.45 -6.81 13.57
N CYS A 162 5.10 -6.05 14.61
CA CYS A 162 5.63 -6.27 15.96
C CYS A 162 5.36 -7.70 16.43
N HIS A 163 4.13 -8.18 16.26
CA HIS A 163 3.75 -9.54 16.63
C HIS A 163 4.55 -10.59 15.85
N ILE A 164 4.64 -10.44 14.52
CA ILE A 164 5.41 -11.35 13.66
C ILE A 164 6.89 -11.40 14.08
N LEU A 165 7.53 -10.24 14.23
CA LEU A 165 8.95 -10.16 14.60
C LEU A 165 9.23 -10.87 15.92
N ARG A 166 8.34 -10.74 16.92
CA ARG A 166 8.46 -11.43 18.21
C ARG A 166 8.30 -12.96 18.08
N GLN A 167 7.44 -13.44 17.18
CA GLN A 167 7.32 -14.88 16.92
C GLN A 167 8.60 -15.48 16.32
N PHE A 168 9.41 -14.68 15.61
CA PHE A 168 10.73 -15.07 15.13
C PHE A 168 11.85 -14.75 16.13
N ASN A 169 11.54 -14.44 17.40
CA ASN A 169 12.48 -14.14 18.48
C ASN A 169 13.39 -12.92 18.19
N ILE A 170 12.93 -11.97 17.39
CA ILE A 170 13.63 -10.72 17.12
C ILE A 170 13.30 -9.73 18.24
N ASP A 171 14.33 -9.15 18.89
CA ASP A 171 14.12 -8.07 19.91
C ASP A 171 13.49 -6.85 19.22
N THR A 172 12.25 -6.53 19.59
CA THR A 172 11.42 -5.59 18.84
C THR A 172 11.08 -4.37 19.68
N THR A 173 11.38 -3.20 19.13
CA THR A 173 11.02 -1.91 19.71
C THR A 173 10.04 -1.18 18.79
N LEU A 174 8.90 -0.75 19.34
CA LEU A 174 7.90 0.09 18.66
C LEU A 174 8.09 1.53 19.08
N ILE A 175 8.14 2.45 18.11
CA ILE A 175 8.23 3.88 18.33
C ILE A 175 6.95 4.55 17.84
N LEU A 176 6.27 5.25 18.74
CA LEU A 176 5.05 6.02 18.52
C LEU A 176 5.29 7.49 18.80
N ARG A 177 4.92 8.35 17.88
CA ARG A 177 4.87 9.80 18.13
C ARG A 177 3.66 10.17 19.00
N GLU A 178 2.63 9.34 18.98
CA GLU A 178 1.37 9.45 19.71
C GLU A 178 1.57 9.08 21.20
N SER A 179 0.62 9.49 22.05
CA SER A 179 0.66 9.20 23.49
C SER A 179 0.16 7.79 23.84
N TYR A 180 -0.57 7.16 22.94
CA TYR A 180 -1.00 5.77 23.01
C TYR A 180 -1.25 5.19 21.62
N TYR A 181 -1.39 3.88 21.54
CA TYR A 181 -1.56 3.16 20.28
C TYR A 181 -2.94 3.46 19.67
N TRP A 182 -2.99 3.65 18.34
CA TRP A 182 -4.20 4.00 17.56
C TRP A 182 -4.90 5.31 17.96
N GLU A 183 -4.21 6.24 18.60
CA GLU A 183 -4.68 7.62 18.67
C GLU A 183 -4.75 8.21 17.25
N PRO A 184 -5.84 8.82 16.82
CA PRO A 184 -7.07 9.21 17.50
C PRO A 184 -8.27 8.25 17.29
N ILE A 185 -8.06 7.02 16.81
CA ILE A 185 -9.14 6.07 16.44
C ILE A 185 -9.79 5.46 17.69
N LEU A 186 -8.97 5.12 18.69
CA LEU A 186 -9.40 4.54 19.97
C LEU A 186 -9.20 5.54 21.09
N ASP A 187 -9.96 5.38 22.19
CA ASP A 187 -9.61 6.05 23.44
C ASP A 187 -8.42 5.33 24.14
N LYS A 188 -7.87 5.99 25.16
CA LYS A 188 -6.69 5.48 25.86
C LYS A 188 -6.95 4.14 26.58
N ASN A 189 -8.17 3.88 27.05
CA ASN A 189 -8.49 2.64 27.75
C ASN A 189 -8.65 1.48 26.76
N GLU A 190 -9.26 1.74 25.60
CA GLU A 190 -9.41 0.78 24.52
C GLU A 190 -8.03 0.40 23.94
N ALA A 191 -7.17 1.40 23.71
CA ALA A 191 -5.80 1.21 23.22
C ALA A 191 -4.92 0.38 24.18
N ALA A 192 -5.17 0.49 25.50
CA ALA A 192 -4.38 -0.19 26.53
C ALA A 192 -4.35 -1.71 26.34
N ALA A 193 -5.45 -2.34 25.93
CA ALA A 193 -5.51 -3.79 25.69
C ALA A 193 -4.52 -4.23 24.56
N GLY A 194 -4.43 -3.44 23.48
CA GLY A 194 -3.48 -3.70 22.39
C GLY A 194 -2.03 -3.51 22.84
N GLU A 195 -1.75 -2.42 23.57
CA GLU A 195 -0.41 -2.15 24.11
C GLU A 195 0.03 -3.25 25.08
N GLU A 196 -0.84 -3.68 25.99
CA GLU A 196 -0.55 -4.79 26.92
C GLU A 196 -0.24 -6.10 26.19
N ALA A 197 -0.98 -6.40 25.10
CA ALA A 197 -0.70 -7.58 24.30
C ALA A 197 0.68 -7.53 23.67
N LEU A 198 1.09 -6.39 23.12
CA LEU A 198 2.44 -6.18 22.57
C LEU A 198 3.51 -6.30 23.65
N ILE A 199 3.32 -5.67 24.81
CA ILE A 199 4.27 -5.71 25.93
C ILE A 199 4.41 -7.13 26.49
N LYS A 200 3.31 -7.84 26.70
CA LYS A 200 3.31 -9.27 27.07
C LYS A 200 4.01 -10.15 26.04
N GLY A 201 3.90 -9.79 24.76
CA GLY A 201 4.65 -10.42 23.66
C GLY A 201 6.14 -10.06 23.63
N GLY A 202 6.62 -9.19 24.53
CA GLY A 202 8.02 -8.77 24.64
C GLY A 202 8.41 -7.60 23.74
N VAL A 203 7.45 -6.80 23.25
CA VAL A 203 7.72 -5.57 22.52
C VAL A 203 8.00 -4.43 23.50
N LYS A 204 9.07 -3.67 23.28
CA LYS A 204 9.35 -2.41 23.99
C LYS A 204 8.63 -1.29 23.24
N ILE A 205 7.89 -0.44 23.95
CA ILE A 205 7.14 0.66 23.35
C ILE A 205 7.67 2.01 23.85
N PHE A 206 8.10 2.86 22.92
CA PHE A 206 8.45 4.26 23.16
C PHE A 206 7.30 5.13 22.62
N LYS A 207 6.59 5.80 23.54
CA LYS A 207 5.49 6.73 23.22
C LYS A 207 5.96 8.17 23.29
N ASN A 208 5.22 9.09 22.64
CA ASN A 208 5.61 10.51 22.51
C ASN A 208 7.05 10.66 21.97
N SER A 209 7.44 9.76 21.07
CA SER A 209 8.83 9.63 20.63
C SER A 209 8.92 9.64 19.13
N GLU A 210 9.86 10.39 18.59
CA GLU A 210 10.11 10.49 17.17
C GLU A 210 11.58 10.20 16.88
N VAL A 211 11.84 9.49 15.78
CA VAL A 211 13.19 9.29 15.29
C VAL A 211 13.70 10.58 14.65
N GLY A 212 14.86 11.05 15.07
CA GLY A 212 15.58 12.18 14.51
C GLY A 212 16.50 11.78 13.35
N GLU A 213 17.16 10.61 13.45
CA GLU A 213 18.05 10.10 12.41
C GLU A 213 18.20 8.57 12.48
N VAL A 214 18.66 8.00 11.38
CA VAL A 214 19.09 6.58 11.29
C VAL A 214 20.60 6.55 11.09
N THR A 215 21.29 5.75 11.89
CA THR A 215 22.75 5.63 11.83
C THR A 215 23.19 4.29 11.25
N GLY A 216 24.44 4.23 10.78
CA GLY A 216 25.08 3.09 10.15
C GLY A 216 25.84 3.54 8.91
N VAL A 217 26.67 2.67 8.33
CA VAL A 217 27.40 2.99 7.09
C VAL A 217 26.52 2.70 5.87
N GLU A 218 26.37 1.47 5.48
CA GLU A 218 25.52 1.04 4.35
C GLU A 218 24.17 0.52 4.82
N PHE A 219 24.17 -0.22 5.93
CA PHE A 219 23.00 -0.81 6.55
C PHE A 219 22.64 -0.04 7.81
N VAL A 220 21.38 -0.15 8.23
CA VAL A 220 20.96 0.39 9.50
C VAL A 220 21.66 -0.33 10.66
N GLU A 221 22.15 0.45 11.63
CA GLU A 221 22.78 -0.04 12.87
C GLU A 221 22.05 0.46 14.11
N SER A 222 21.44 1.64 14.05
CA SER A 222 20.60 2.17 15.12
C SER A 222 19.71 3.30 14.64
N VAL A 223 18.73 3.68 15.44
CA VAL A 223 18.00 4.95 15.36
C VAL A 223 18.35 5.83 16.54
N VAL A 224 18.36 7.14 16.32
CA VAL A 224 18.50 8.14 17.39
C VAL A 224 17.20 8.93 17.44
N LEU A 225 16.56 8.94 18.59
CA LEU A 225 15.35 9.69 18.83
C LEU A 225 15.67 11.20 18.95
N LYS A 226 14.67 12.07 18.80
CA LYS A 226 14.84 13.52 18.93
C LYS A 226 15.31 13.97 20.33
N ASP A 227 15.10 13.15 21.36
CA ASP A 227 15.59 13.38 22.72
C ASP A 227 17.03 12.89 22.94
N GLY A 228 17.68 12.34 21.94
CA GLY A 228 19.03 11.80 21.98
C GLY A 228 19.12 10.31 22.36
N THR A 229 18.02 9.65 22.68
CA THR A 229 18.01 8.21 23.00
C THR A 229 18.42 7.41 21.79
N LYS A 230 19.43 6.55 21.93
CA LYS A 230 19.92 5.65 20.88
C LYS A 230 19.35 4.25 21.07
N ILE A 231 18.80 3.67 20.00
CA ILE A 231 18.23 2.31 19.97
C ILE A 231 18.91 1.52 18.84
N ASP A 232 19.68 0.50 19.19
CA ASP A 232 20.34 -0.37 18.23
C ASP A 232 19.33 -1.24 17.49
N CYS A 233 19.51 -1.37 16.19
CA CYS A 233 18.70 -2.26 15.35
C CYS A 233 19.46 -2.66 14.08
N ASP A 234 19.15 -3.80 13.53
CA ASP A 234 19.65 -4.26 12.23
C ASP A 234 18.56 -4.31 11.15
N MET A 235 17.35 -3.89 11.52
CA MET A 235 16.17 -3.84 10.67
C MET A 235 15.20 -2.77 11.15
N ILE A 236 14.60 -2.01 10.22
CA ILE A 236 13.52 -1.05 10.49
C ILE A 236 12.31 -1.38 9.62
N ILE A 237 11.12 -1.35 10.20
CA ILE A 237 9.85 -1.37 9.46
C ILE A 237 9.13 -0.05 9.70
N ALA A 238 8.97 0.76 8.65
CA ALA A 238 8.34 2.07 8.72
C ALA A 238 6.86 1.99 8.28
N GLY A 239 5.97 1.92 9.27
CA GLY A 239 4.50 1.94 9.09
C GLY A 239 3.91 3.34 9.32
N ILE A 240 4.39 4.34 8.56
CA ILE A 240 4.08 5.77 8.74
C ILE A 240 2.95 6.29 7.85
N GLY A 241 2.07 5.39 7.41
CA GLY A 241 0.91 5.70 6.60
C GLY A 241 1.17 5.57 5.10
N VAL A 242 0.17 5.94 4.32
CA VAL A 242 0.14 5.83 2.86
C VAL A 242 -0.12 7.18 2.20
N THR A 243 0.10 7.25 0.89
CA THR A 243 -0.22 8.39 0.03
C THR A 243 -0.60 7.89 -1.36
N CYS A 244 -1.34 8.69 -2.13
CA CYS A 244 -1.65 8.37 -3.51
C CYS A 244 -0.60 8.98 -4.45
N ALA A 245 -0.16 8.21 -5.44
CA ALA A 245 0.71 8.71 -6.50
C ALA A 245 -0.17 9.38 -7.57
N LEU A 246 -0.33 10.71 -7.50
CA LEU A 246 -1.24 11.47 -8.38
C LEU A 246 -0.52 12.28 -9.45
N ASP A 247 0.82 12.40 -9.40
CA ASP A 247 1.62 13.27 -10.27
C ASP A 247 1.45 12.98 -11.76
N TRP A 248 1.19 11.72 -12.13
CA TRP A 248 0.99 11.30 -13.52
C TRP A 248 -0.35 11.80 -14.13
N LEU A 249 -1.32 12.21 -13.29
CA LEU A 249 -2.62 12.71 -13.72
C LEU A 249 -2.57 14.20 -14.14
N LYS A 250 -1.59 14.94 -13.61
CA LYS A 250 -1.39 16.39 -13.83
C LYS A 250 -2.69 17.22 -13.67
N SER A 251 -2.73 18.41 -14.22
CA SER A 251 -3.76 19.45 -13.96
C SER A 251 -5.16 19.14 -14.51
N ASN A 252 -5.41 17.99 -15.12
CA ASN A 252 -6.68 17.71 -15.80
C ASN A 252 -7.76 17.12 -14.88
N ILE A 253 -7.36 16.44 -13.82
CA ILE A 253 -8.28 15.77 -12.88
C ILE A 253 -8.22 16.47 -11.53
N GLN A 254 -9.38 16.62 -10.89
CA GLN A 254 -9.45 17.22 -9.56
C GLN A 254 -8.97 16.23 -8.50
N THR A 255 -7.98 16.65 -7.71
CA THR A 255 -7.36 15.85 -6.66
C THR A 255 -7.18 16.67 -5.39
N ASN A 256 -7.14 15.98 -4.25
CA ASN A 256 -6.69 16.48 -2.96
C ASN A 256 -5.75 15.43 -2.34
N LYS A 257 -6.14 14.69 -1.32
CA LYS A 257 -5.40 13.50 -0.84
C LYS A 257 -5.53 12.33 -1.82
N GLY A 258 -6.67 12.24 -2.51
CA GLY A 258 -7.00 11.29 -3.56
C GLY A 258 -7.62 11.98 -4.78
N ILE A 259 -8.21 11.21 -5.68
CA ILE A 259 -8.98 11.70 -6.82
C ILE A 259 -10.40 12.00 -6.33
N LEU A 260 -10.86 13.24 -6.54
CA LEU A 260 -12.20 13.66 -6.11
C LEU A 260 -13.27 13.00 -6.98
N ILE A 261 -14.21 12.30 -6.33
CA ILE A 261 -15.31 11.59 -6.98
C ILE A 261 -16.66 12.01 -6.38
N ASN A 262 -17.73 11.74 -7.14
CA ASN A 262 -19.11 11.78 -6.66
C ASN A 262 -19.57 10.40 -6.17
N GLU A 263 -20.86 10.28 -5.78
CA GLU A 263 -21.49 9.05 -5.30
C GLU A 263 -21.55 7.92 -6.35
N TYR A 264 -21.35 8.24 -7.62
CA TYR A 264 -21.26 7.29 -8.73
C TYR A 264 -19.81 6.95 -9.11
N LEU A 265 -18.84 7.34 -8.28
CA LEU A 265 -17.39 7.19 -8.50
C LEU A 265 -16.88 7.99 -9.72
N GLU A 266 -17.64 8.93 -10.25
CA GLU A 266 -17.26 9.75 -11.38
C GLU A 266 -16.33 10.88 -10.95
N THR A 267 -15.31 11.12 -11.76
CA THR A 267 -14.40 12.26 -11.60
C THR A 267 -14.98 13.50 -12.32
N ASN A 268 -14.27 14.61 -12.30
CA ASN A 268 -14.63 15.79 -13.10
C ASN A 268 -14.42 15.59 -14.63
N LEU A 269 -13.85 14.47 -15.06
CA LEU A 269 -13.61 14.17 -16.47
C LEU A 269 -14.65 13.19 -17.00
N ALA A 270 -15.21 13.48 -18.18
CA ALA A 270 -16.14 12.58 -18.83
C ALA A 270 -15.49 11.22 -19.14
N ASP A 271 -16.23 10.13 -18.89
CA ASP A 271 -15.78 8.75 -19.10
C ASP A 271 -14.56 8.33 -18.25
N VAL A 272 -14.31 9.00 -17.12
CA VAL A 272 -13.23 8.69 -16.18
C VAL A 272 -13.76 8.53 -14.76
N TRP A 273 -13.55 7.38 -14.18
CA TRP A 273 -13.92 7.00 -12.80
C TRP A 273 -12.68 6.74 -11.94
N ALA A 274 -12.84 6.79 -10.62
CA ALA A 274 -11.82 6.33 -9.69
C ALA A 274 -12.43 5.50 -8.56
N SER A 275 -11.70 4.46 -8.11
CA SER A 275 -12.15 3.58 -7.02
C SER A 275 -11.00 3.01 -6.19
N GLY A 276 -11.33 2.53 -4.98
CA GLY A 276 -10.35 2.04 -4.01
C GLY A 276 -9.60 3.17 -3.31
N ASP A 277 -8.42 2.89 -2.71
CA ASP A 277 -7.68 3.86 -1.89
C ASP A 277 -7.34 5.17 -2.61
N VAL A 278 -7.30 5.19 -3.94
CA VAL A 278 -7.00 6.40 -4.71
C VAL A 278 -8.16 7.38 -4.75
N ALA A 279 -9.39 6.91 -4.49
CA ALA A 279 -10.59 7.71 -4.54
C ALA A 279 -10.82 8.48 -3.23
N GLU A 280 -11.27 9.74 -3.36
CA GLU A 280 -11.66 10.60 -2.25
C GLU A 280 -13.10 11.10 -2.49
N PHE A 281 -14.00 10.81 -1.56
CA PHE A 281 -15.44 11.07 -1.68
C PHE A 281 -15.97 11.79 -0.44
N ASN A 282 -17.15 12.40 -0.55
CA ASN A 282 -17.87 12.91 0.59
C ASN A 282 -18.58 11.77 1.31
N ASP A 283 -18.22 11.53 2.57
CA ASP A 283 -18.98 10.66 3.43
C ASP A 283 -20.18 11.39 3.98
N LEU A 284 -21.38 10.85 3.73
CA LEU A 284 -22.65 11.49 4.14
C LEU A 284 -22.93 11.34 5.64
N ILE A 285 -22.27 10.40 6.32
CA ILE A 285 -22.41 10.16 7.76
C ILE A 285 -21.44 11.03 8.55
N LEU A 286 -20.19 11.10 8.09
CA LEU A 286 -19.14 11.91 8.73
C LEU A 286 -19.20 13.39 8.31
N GLU A 287 -19.98 13.72 7.28
CA GLU A 287 -20.11 15.06 6.68
C GLU A 287 -18.76 15.67 6.26
N GLU A 288 -17.79 14.82 5.96
CA GLU A 288 -16.44 15.20 5.54
C GLU A 288 -15.93 14.40 4.33
N ARG A 289 -14.83 14.87 3.73
CA ARG A 289 -14.16 14.14 2.67
C ARG A 289 -13.27 13.05 3.25
N VAL A 290 -13.49 11.83 2.78
CA VAL A 290 -12.78 10.64 3.24
C VAL A 290 -12.00 10.01 2.10
N GLN A 291 -10.80 9.54 2.42
CA GLN A 291 -9.98 8.68 1.59
C GLN A 291 -9.63 7.43 2.41
N LEU A 292 -10.01 6.26 1.92
CA LEU A 292 -9.95 4.99 2.69
C LEU A 292 -8.53 4.46 2.94
N GLY A 293 -7.51 5.00 2.30
CA GLY A 293 -6.12 4.55 2.46
C GLY A 293 -5.37 5.16 3.66
N ASN A 294 -5.99 6.09 4.39
CA ASN A 294 -5.34 6.79 5.52
C ASN A 294 -5.89 6.33 6.86
#